data_912c0269f114fd893ab44316cc826199
#
_entry.id   912c0269f114fd893ab44316cc826199
#
_cell.length_a   1.000
_cell.length_b   1.000
_cell.length_c   1.000
_cell.angle_alpha   90.00
_cell.angle_beta   90.00
_cell.angle_gamma   90.00
#
_symmetry.space_group_name_H-M   'P 1'
#
loop_
_entity.id
_entity.type
_entity.pdbx_description
1 polymer ?
#
loop_
_entity_poly.entity_id
_entity_poly.type
_entity_poly.pdbx_seq_one_letter_code
_entity_poly.pdbx_strand_id
1 'polypeptide(L)'
;MLNALLDRCKEEWQLALTQRKHPYRFFVLGTVAHSRPELRTVVLRDFNTDSMEFTIFTDARSSKVSSLNKNETVEILFYNPEKLTQVRVQAQCVLKVEDDILFNEQALASQKDYTTNLAPGSPIDSVSSVSFLNEEHHFLKLVFQATQVEYLELKRPVHIRALFKKEKERWIGEFRTP
;
A
#
# COMPACT_ATOMS: atom_id res chain seq x y z
N MET A 1 -22.07 13.77 -7.97
CA MET A 1 -21.88 13.38 -6.55
C MET A 1 -21.10 12.07 -6.43
N LEU A 2 -21.46 11.00 -7.13
CA LEU A 2 -20.77 9.69 -7.02
C LEU A 2 -19.31 9.75 -7.49
N ASN A 3 -19.04 10.23 -8.69
CA ASN A 3 -17.65 10.38 -9.20
C ASN A 3 -16.76 11.27 -8.31
N ALA A 4 -17.33 12.31 -7.71
CA ALA A 4 -16.62 13.18 -6.79
C ALA A 4 -16.11 12.45 -5.53
N LEU A 5 -16.67 11.28 -5.16
CA LEU A 5 -16.11 10.47 -4.06
C LEU A 5 -14.80 9.78 -4.47
N LEU A 6 -14.73 9.27 -5.70
CA LEU A 6 -13.49 8.68 -6.21
C LEU A 6 -12.41 9.75 -6.41
N ASP A 7 -12.79 10.93 -6.95
CA ASP A 7 -11.87 12.04 -7.12
C ASP A 7 -11.30 12.51 -5.76
N ARG A 8 -12.15 12.57 -4.73
CA ARG A 8 -11.70 12.85 -3.34
C ARG A 8 -10.71 11.80 -2.83
N CYS A 9 -10.94 10.51 -3.10
CA CYS A 9 -9.95 9.47 -2.74
C CYS A 9 -8.60 9.72 -3.42
N LYS A 10 -8.60 10.05 -4.71
CA LYS A 10 -7.38 10.37 -5.47
C LYS A 10 -6.64 11.57 -4.88
N GLU A 11 -7.36 12.64 -4.55
CA GLU A 11 -6.81 13.83 -3.90
C GLU A 11 -6.16 13.49 -2.54
N GLU A 12 -6.84 12.71 -1.69
CA GLU A 12 -6.30 12.28 -0.39
C GLU A 12 -5.03 11.44 -0.56
N TRP A 13 -4.95 10.54 -1.54
CA TRP A 13 -3.74 9.76 -1.82
C TRP A 13 -2.59 10.64 -2.31
N GLN A 14 -2.85 11.63 -3.16
CA GLN A 14 -1.84 12.60 -3.60
C GLN A 14 -1.33 13.47 -2.44
N LEU A 15 -2.22 13.95 -1.58
CA LEU A 15 -1.86 14.70 -0.38
C LEU A 15 -0.99 13.88 0.58
N ALA A 16 -1.26 12.57 0.70
CA ALA A 16 -0.50 11.67 1.54
C ALA A 16 0.97 11.52 1.13
N LEU A 17 1.33 11.79 -0.14
CA LEU A 17 2.72 11.76 -0.61
C LEU A 17 3.53 12.94 -0.08
N THR A 18 2.89 14.10 0.08
CA THR A 18 3.56 15.35 0.45
C THR A 18 3.43 15.70 1.94
N GLN A 19 2.35 15.28 2.58
CA GLN A 19 2.05 15.59 3.97
C GLN A 19 2.44 14.43 4.90
N ARG A 20 3.54 14.59 5.65
CA ARG A 20 4.09 13.52 6.53
C ARG A 20 3.10 12.96 7.57
N LYS A 21 2.15 13.79 8.04
CA LYS A 21 1.15 13.40 9.05
C LYS A 21 -0.19 12.99 8.44
N HIS A 22 -0.29 12.92 7.10
CA HIS A 22 -1.54 12.54 6.45
C HIS A 22 -1.93 11.10 6.83
N PRO A 23 -3.21 10.86 7.22
CA PRO A 23 -3.65 9.51 7.65
C PRO A 23 -3.41 8.42 6.61
N TYR A 24 -3.49 8.74 5.31
CA TYR A 24 -3.30 7.78 4.22
C TYR A 24 -1.83 7.58 3.82
N ARG A 25 -0.87 8.25 4.51
CA ARG A 25 0.56 7.98 4.29
C ARG A 25 0.93 6.54 4.67
N PHE A 26 0.28 6.00 5.66
CA PHE A 26 0.39 4.61 6.07
C PHE A 26 -0.91 3.90 5.77
N PHE A 27 -0.82 2.70 5.22
CA PHE A 27 -2.00 1.89 4.96
C PHE A 27 -1.76 0.43 5.34
N VAL A 28 -2.84 -0.30 5.55
CA VAL A 28 -2.80 -1.73 5.80
C VAL A 28 -2.81 -2.46 4.46
N LEU A 29 -1.79 -3.28 4.23
CA LEU A 29 -1.71 -4.18 3.08
C LEU A 29 -2.04 -5.60 3.52
N GLY A 30 -3.07 -6.19 2.92
CA GLY A 30 -3.47 -7.57 3.08
C GLY A 30 -2.96 -8.44 1.93
N THR A 31 -2.28 -9.52 2.25
CA THR A 31 -1.87 -10.59 1.31
C THR A 31 -2.38 -11.93 1.81
N VAL A 32 -2.37 -12.95 0.97
CA VAL A 32 -2.74 -14.31 1.37
C VAL A 32 -1.52 -15.22 1.38
N ALA A 33 -1.23 -15.83 2.51
CA ALA A 33 -0.20 -16.83 2.67
C ALA A 33 -0.79 -18.11 3.27
N HIS A 34 -0.55 -19.26 2.65
CA HIS A 34 -1.04 -20.56 3.13
C HIS A 34 -2.56 -20.55 3.44
N SER A 35 -3.35 -19.93 2.56
CA SER A 35 -4.81 -19.75 2.71
C SER A 35 -5.23 -18.91 3.94
N ARG A 36 -4.31 -18.14 4.50
CA ARG A 36 -4.58 -17.21 5.60
C ARG A 36 -4.30 -15.76 5.18
N PRO A 37 -5.14 -14.80 5.57
CA PRO A 37 -4.84 -13.40 5.39
C PRO A 37 -3.70 -12.97 6.32
N GLU A 38 -2.74 -12.24 5.77
CA GLU A 38 -1.67 -11.58 6.50
C GLU A 38 -1.77 -10.07 6.30
N LEU A 39 -1.81 -9.32 7.39
CA LEU A 39 -1.94 -7.87 7.39
C LEU A 39 -0.67 -7.21 7.94
N ARG A 40 -0.25 -6.11 7.34
CA ARG A 40 0.82 -5.24 7.84
C ARG A 40 0.61 -3.80 7.40
N THR A 41 1.15 -2.87 8.17
CA THR A 41 1.22 -1.47 7.78
C THR A 41 2.42 -1.26 6.86
N VAL A 42 2.19 -0.50 5.78
CA VAL A 42 3.22 -0.10 4.81
C VAL A 42 3.10 1.40 4.52
N VAL A 43 4.15 1.98 3.94
CA VAL A 43 4.21 3.39 3.58
C VAL A 43 3.82 3.58 2.13
N LEU A 44 2.89 4.48 1.84
CA LEU A 44 2.63 4.95 0.48
C LEU A 44 3.82 5.79 0.00
N ARG A 45 4.47 5.34 -1.07
CA ARG A 45 5.65 6.00 -1.65
C ARG A 45 5.34 6.79 -2.90
N ASP A 46 4.38 6.29 -3.68
CA ASP A 46 3.87 6.96 -4.87
C ASP A 46 2.45 6.51 -5.18
N PHE A 47 1.71 7.36 -5.90
CA PHE A 47 0.38 7.08 -6.41
C PHE A 47 0.21 7.71 -7.80
N ASN A 48 -0.04 6.87 -8.80
CA ASN A 48 -0.38 7.32 -10.15
C ASN A 48 -1.89 7.42 -10.28
N THR A 49 -2.38 8.65 -10.49
CA THR A 49 -3.82 8.98 -10.57
C THR A 49 -4.49 8.37 -11.81
N ASP A 50 -3.78 8.27 -12.92
CA ASP A 50 -4.34 7.82 -14.20
C ASP A 50 -4.47 6.30 -14.25
N SER A 51 -3.40 5.58 -13.90
CA SER A 51 -3.39 4.11 -13.85
C SER A 51 -4.01 3.56 -12.56
N MET A 52 -4.21 4.40 -11.53
CA MET A 52 -4.64 4.01 -10.17
C MET A 52 -3.68 2.99 -9.55
N GLU A 53 -2.40 3.30 -9.59
CA GLU A 53 -1.32 2.47 -9.08
C GLU A 53 -0.75 3.03 -7.78
N PHE A 54 -0.55 2.14 -6.81
CA PHE A 54 0.04 2.43 -5.51
C PHE A 54 1.41 1.80 -5.44
N THR A 55 2.43 2.58 -5.06
CA THR A 55 3.81 2.10 -4.91
C THR A 55 4.21 2.02 -3.44
N ILE A 56 4.87 0.92 -3.08
CA ILE A 56 5.58 0.77 -1.81
C ILE A 56 7.00 0.28 -2.04
N PHE A 57 7.86 0.49 -1.05
CA PHE A 57 9.20 -0.09 -1.00
C PHE A 57 9.26 -1.14 0.11
N THR A 58 10.00 -2.20 -0.11
CA THR A 58 10.14 -3.31 0.84
C THR A 58 11.48 -4.02 0.66
N ASP A 59 11.81 -4.88 1.61
CA ASP A 59 12.88 -5.86 1.45
C ASP A 59 12.37 -7.05 0.61
N ALA A 60 13.13 -7.43 -0.42
CA ALA A 60 12.79 -8.51 -1.35
C ALA A 60 12.61 -9.88 -0.66
N ARG A 61 13.24 -10.07 0.50
CA ARG A 61 13.20 -11.32 1.29
C ARG A 61 12.00 -11.37 2.25
N SER A 62 11.19 -10.31 2.33
CA SER A 62 10.05 -10.25 3.25
C SER A 62 8.93 -11.24 2.88
N SER A 63 8.20 -11.74 3.89
CA SER A 63 7.10 -12.71 3.71
C SER A 63 6.05 -12.27 2.70
N LYS A 64 5.77 -10.95 2.63
CA LYS A 64 4.80 -10.42 1.66
C LYS A 64 5.22 -10.65 0.21
N VAL A 65 6.52 -10.57 -0.10
CA VAL A 65 7.04 -10.84 -1.46
C VAL A 65 6.87 -12.31 -1.81
N SER A 66 7.16 -13.21 -0.88
CA SER A 66 6.92 -14.64 -1.06
C SER A 66 5.43 -14.95 -1.28
N SER A 67 4.53 -14.27 -0.56
CA SER A 67 3.08 -14.39 -0.74
C SER A 67 2.64 -13.89 -2.12
N LEU A 68 3.15 -12.71 -2.54
CA LEU A 68 2.84 -12.09 -3.84
C LEU A 68 3.39 -12.87 -5.04
N ASN A 69 4.42 -13.69 -4.85
CA ASN A 69 4.90 -14.59 -5.90
C ASN A 69 3.94 -15.78 -6.17
N LYS A 70 3.06 -16.07 -5.21
CA LYS A 70 2.05 -17.14 -5.31
C LYS A 70 0.66 -16.60 -5.63
N ASN A 71 0.32 -15.43 -5.14
CA ASN A 71 -0.97 -14.78 -5.34
C ASN A 71 -0.78 -13.26 -5.36
N GLU A 72 -0.94 -12.65 -6.51
CA GLU A 72 -0.75 -11.22 -6.73
C GLU A 72 -1.91 -10.36 -6.24
N THR A 73 -3.04 -10.97 -5.85
CA THR A 73 -4.20 -10.25 -5.34
C THR A 73 -3.95 -9.72 -3.92
N VAL A 74 -4.25 -8.46 -3.71
CA VAL A 74 -4.11 -7.79 -2.42
C VAL A 74 -5.36 -6.99 -2.07
N GLU A 75 -5.53 -6.76 -0.77
CA GLU A 75 -6.48 -5.78 -0.24
C GLU A 75 -5.70 -4.67 0.46
N ILE A 76 -6.03 -3.42 0.13
CA ILE A 76 -5.43 -2.22 0.72
C ILE A 76 -6.52 -1.52 1.54
N LEU A 77 -6.19 -1.09 2.75
CA LEU A 77 -7.10 -0.36 3.63
C LEU A 77 -6.46 0.95 4.09
N PHE A 78 -7.11 2.05 3.74
CA PHE A 78 -6.86 3.38 4.28
C PHE A 78 -7.95 3.74 5.27
N TYR A 79 -7.57 4.42 6.35
CA TYR A 79 -8.52 4.94 7.33
C TYR A 79 -8.14 6.35 7.79
N ASN A 80 -9.09 7.28 7.75
CA ASN A 80 -8.94 8.62 8.29
C ASN A 80 -9.84 8.76 9.52
N PRO A 81 -9.28 8.80 10.74
CA PRO A 81 -10.05 8.89 11.98
C PRO A 81 -10.74 10.24 12.17
N GLU A 82 -10.20 11.32 11.61
CA GLU A 82 -10.79 12.66 11.73
C GLU A 82 -12.04 12.81 10.85
N LYS A 83 -11.98 12.25 9.64
CA LYS A 83 -13.10 12.28 8.68
C LYS A 83 -14.03 11.08 8.83
N LEU A 84 -13.70 10.12 9.68
CA LEU A 84 -14.37 8.83 9.84
C LEU A 84 -14.60 8.15 8.47
N THR A 85 -13.59 8.22 7.60
CA THR A 85 -13.61 7.63 6.27
C THR A 85 -12.72 6.41 6.19
N GLN A 86 -13.24 5.35 5.59
CA GLN A 86 -12.52 4.14 5.25
C GLN A 86 -12.53 3.98 3.73
N VAL A 87 -11.36 3.70 3.16
CA VAL A 87 -11.26 3.35 1.74
C VAL A 87 -10.57 2.00 1.62
N ARG A 88 -11.27 1.03 1.04
CA ARG A 88 -10.72 -0.28 0.69
C ARG A 88 -10.44 -0.32 -0.81
N VAL A 89 -9.30 -0.87 -1.18
CA VAL A 89 -8.90 -1.03 -2.57
C VAL A 89 -8.52 -2.48 -2.82
N GLN A 90 -9.26 -3.15 -3.71
CA GLN A 90 -8.78 -4.41 -4.27
C GLN A 90 -7.80 -4.09 -5.38
N ALA A 91 -6.65 -4.73 -5.35
CA ALA A 91 -5.58 -4.49 -6.31
C ALA A 91 -4.82 -5.76 -6.66
N GLN A 92 -4.04 -5.69 -7.72
CA GLN A 92 -3.09 -6.71 -8.14
C GLN A 92 -1.67 -6.16 -8.12
N CYS A 93 -0.72 -6.94 -7.65
CA CYS A 93 0.69 -6.61 -7.74
C CYS A 93 1.15 -6.78 -9.19
N VAL A 94 1.29 -5.66 -9.90
CA VAL A 94 1.63 -5.67 -11.34
C VAL A 94 3.12 -5.48 -11.62
N LEU A 95 3.90 -5.05 -10.62
CA LEU A 95 5.33 -4.86 -10.76
C LEU A 95 6.06 -5.22 -9.45
N LYS A 96 7.13 -5.98 -9.59
CA LYS A 96 8.12 -6.31 -8.54
C LYS A 96 9.49 -6.11 -9.17
N VAL A 97 10.20 -5.05 -8.80
CA VAL A 97 11.47 -4.68 -9.42
C VAL A 97 12.50 -4.20 -8.39
N GLU A 98 13.71 -4.71 -8.50
CA GLU A 98 14.89 -4.14 -7.86
C GLU A 98 15.30 -2.89 -8.63
N ASP A 99 15.57 -1.79 -7.93
CA ASP A 99 15.84 -0.49 -8.53
C ASP A 99 16.94 0.22 -7.74
N ASP A 100 18.19 0.02 -8.19
CA ASP A 100 19.37 0.56 -7.54
C ASP A 100 19.40 2.10 -7.61
N ILE A 101 18.86 2.67 -8.68
CA ILE A 101 18.81 4.14 -8.84
C ILE A 101 17.86 4.71 -7.78
N LEU A 102 16.67 4.15 -7.71
CA LEU A 102 15.67 4.57 -6.75
C LEU A 102 16.11 4.30 -5.30
N PHE A 103 16.83 3.20 -5.05
CA PHE A 103 17.43 2.92 -3.75
C PHE A 103 18.42 4.04 -3.35
N ASN A 104 19.34 4.42 -4.24
CA ASN A 104 20.34 5.45 -3.98
C ASN A 104 19.75 6.86 -3.79
N GLU A 105 18.56 7.12 -4.33
CA GLU A 105 17.80 8.37 -4.10
C GLU A 105 17.16 8.43 -2.72
N GLN A 106 17.05 7.30 -2.00
CA GLN A 106 16.48 7.32 -0.66
C GLN A 106 17.43 7.97 0.35
N ALA A 107 16.88 8.61 1.38
CA ALA A 107 17.69 9.09 2.51
C ALA A 107 18.46 7.92 3.15
N LEU A 108 19.70 8.14 3.58
CA LEU A 108 20.59 7.11 4.16
C LEU A 108 19.91 6.29 5.28
N ALA A 109 19.11 6.95 6.13
CA ALA A 109 18.35 6.27 7.18
C ALA A 109 17.33 5.25 6.61
N SER A 110 16.70 5.59 5.47
CA SER A 110 15.75 4.69 4.80
C SER A 110 16.46 3.58 4.02
N GLN A 111 17.62 3.86 3.43
CA GLN A 111 18.44 2.82 2.76
C GLN A 111 18.81 1.72 3.74
N LYS A 112 19.14 2.09 4.98
CA LYS A 112 19.53 1.15 6.03
C LYS A 112 18.47 0.10 6.35
N ASP A 113 17.18 0.41 6.15
CA ASP A 113 16.06 -0.52 6.35
C ASP A 113 16.10 -1.72 5.37
N TYR A 114 16.86 -1.62 4.29
CA TYR A 114 16.99 -2.64 3.23
C TYR A 114 18.35 -3.34 3.19
N THR A 115 19.25 -3.04 4.15
CA THR A 115 20.63 -3.57 4.21
C THR A 115 20.86 -4.52 5.38
N THR A 116 19.80 -4.96 6.07
CA THR A 116 19.95 -5.94 7.17
C THR A 116 20.52 -7.26 6.66
N ASN A 117 21.45 -7.84 7.39
CA ASN A 117 22.05 -9.13 7.03
C ASN A 117 21.02 -10.26 7.00
N LEU A 118 20.16 -10.32 8.02
CA LEU A 118 19.06 -11.28 8.09
C LEU A 118 17.77 -10.70 7.45
N ALA A 119 16.98 -11.59 6.85
CA ALA A 119 15.69 -11.22 6.27
C ALA A 119 14.72 -10.69 7.35
N PRO A 120 13.80 -9.77 7.00
CA PRO A 120 12.78 -9.31 7.93
C PRO A 120 11.95 -10.46 8.52
N GLY A 121 11.79 -10.46 9.85
CA GLY A 121 11.06 -11.51 10.58
C GLY A 121 11.91 -12.72 10.97
N SER A 122 13.22 -12.74 10.66
CA SER A 122 14.13 -13.77 11.15
C SER A 122 14.28 -13.69 12.67
N PRO A 123 14.35 -14.84 13.38
CA PRO A 123 14.65 -14.83 14.82
C PRO A 123 16.06 -14.30 15.08
N ILE A 124 16.21 -13.52 16.13
CA ILE A 124 17.47 -12.97 16.64
C ILE A 124 17.53 -13.12 18.15
N ASP A 125 18.74 -13.26 18.69
CA ASP A 125 18.92 -13.40 20.16
C ASP A 125 18.67 -12.08 20.89
N SER A 126 19.00 -10.95 20.29
CA SER A 126 18.76 -9.61 20.85
C SER A 126 18.68 -8.55 19.75
N VAL A 127 18.10 -7.38 20.05
CA VAL A 127 18.05 -6.25 19.13
C VAL A 127 19.45 -5.78 18.71
N SER A 128 20.44 -5.91 19.59
CA SER A 128 21.84 -5.57 19.29
C SER A 128 22.54 -6.53 18.32
N SER A 129 21.93 -7.70 18.03
CA SER A 129 22.46 -8.66 17.07
C SER A 129 22.16 -8.28 15.62
N VAL A 130 21.37 -7.21 15.38
CA VAL A 130 21.09 -6.74 14.02
C VAL A 130 22.37 -6.18 13.41
N SER A 131 22.78 -6.75 12.28
CA SER A 131 23.91 -6.30 11.49
C SER A 131 23.46 -5.87 10.10
N PHE A 132 24.28 -5.06 9.42
CA PHE A 132 23.95 -4.46 8.13
C PHE A 132 25.04 -4.79 7.12
N LEU A 133 24.64 -4.96 5.88
CA LEU A 133 25.52 -5.11 4.73
C LEU A 133 26.10 -3.74 4.34
N ASN A 134 27.31 -3.72 3.85
CA ASN A 134 28.00 -2.47 3.47
C ASN A 134 27.76 -2.06 2.01
N GLU A 135 27.69 -3.04 1.10
CA GLU A 135 27.63 -2.80 -0.35
C GLU A 135 26.43 -3.44 -1.03
N GLU A 136 25.65 -4.26 -0.30
CA GLU A 136 24.50 -4.97 -0.83
C GLU A 136 23.21 -4.45 -0.17
N HIS A 137 22.13 -4.49 -0.91
CA HIS A 137 20.81 -4.20 -0.39
C HIS A 137 19.77 -5.17 -0.94
N HIS A 138 18.62 -5.22 -0.29
CA HIS A 138 17.47 -6.04 -0.69
C HIS A 138 16.25 -5.17 -0.98
N PHE A 139 16.50 -3.95 -1.46
CA PHE A 139 15.44 -3.01 -1.82
C PHE A 139 14.63 -3.53 -2.99
N LEU A 140 13.31 -3.49 -2.84
CA LEU A 140 12.36 -3.90 -3.87
C LEU A 140 11.22 -2.88 -3.94
N LYS A 141 10.91 -2.42 -5.14
CA LYS A 141 9.73 -1.63 -5.47
C LYS A 141 8.59 -2.57 -5.84
N LEU A 142 7.43 -2.38 -5.20
CA LEU A 142 6.18 -3.06 -5.53
C LEU A 142 5.16 -2.04 -6.01
N VAL A 143 4.45 -2.37 -7.09
CA VAL A 143 3.35 -1.57 -7.62
C VAL A 143 2.07 -2.39 -7.64
N PHE A 144 1.00 -1.80 -7.08
CA PHE A 144 -0.32 -2.41 -7.00
C PHE A 144 -1.31 -1.61 -7.84
N GLN A 145 -1.90 -2.22 -8.85
CA GLN A 145 -2.93 -1.61 -9.67
C GLN A 145 -4.32 -1.91 -9.11
N ALA A 146 -5.07 -0.86 -8.81
CA ALA A 146 -6.43 -0.99 -8.31
C ALA A 146 -7.38 -1.56 -9.37
N THR A 147 -8.23 -2.50 -8.94
CA THR A 147 -9.34 -3.06 -9.73
C THR A 147 -10.69 -2.65 -9.19
N GLN A 148 -10.77 -2.35 -7.87
CA GLN A 148 -11.99 -1.92 -7.19
C GLN A 148 -11.64 -0.96 -6.05
N VAL A 149 -12.46 0.05 -5.84
CA VAL A 149 -12.38 0.99 -4.71
C VAL A 149 -13.72 1.04 -4.01
N GLU A 150 -13.74 0.79 -2.71
CA GLU A 150 -14.91 0.96 -1.86
C GLU A 150 -14.67 2.11 -0.89
N TYR A 151 -15.55 3.10 -0.91
CA TYR A 151 -15.57 4.24 -0.01
C TYR A 151 -16.66 4.07 1.03
N LEU A 152 -16.34 4.28 2.31
CA LEU A 152 -17.29 4.35 3.41
C LEU A 152 -17.00 5.58 4.26
N GLU A 153 -18.00 6.45 4.43
CA GLU A 153 -17.97 7.60 5.33
C GLU A 153 -19.06 7.43 6.41
N LEU A 154 -18.63 7.43 7.66
CA LEU A 154 -19.54 7.35 8.80
C LEU A 154 -20.07 8.76 9.13
N LYS A 155 -21.19 9.12 8.52
CA LYS A 155 -21.82 10.43 8.63
C LYS A 155 -23.26 10.30 9.12
N ARG A 156 -23.67 11.16 10.04
CA ARG A 156 -25.07 11.23 10.48
C ARG A 156 -25.84 12.29 9.67
N PRO A 157 -27.11 12.14 9.40
CA PRO A 157 -27.99 11.00 9.80
C PRO A 157 -27.80 9.72 8.95
N VAL A 158 -27.14 9.79 7.80
CA VAL A 158 -26.98 8.66 6.87
C VAL A 158 -25.50 8.51 6.50
N HIS A 159 -24.97 7.30 6.67
CA HIS A 159 -23.64 6.94 6.19
C HIS A 159 -23.62 6.89 4.66
N ILE A 160 -22.44 7.13 4.09
CA ILE A 160 -22.25 7.07 2.64
C ILE A 160 -21.36 5.88 2.33
N ARG A 161 -21.85 4.94 1.51
CA ARG A 161 -21.04 3.85 0.97
C ARG A 161 -21.17 3.82 -0.54
N ALA A 162 -20.03 3.74 -1.21
CA ALA A 162 -19.95 3.68 -2.66
C ALA A 162 -18.92 2.64 -3.10
N LEU A 163 -19.20 1.95 -4.17
CA LEU A 163 -18.32 0.97 -4.79
C LEU A 163 -18.00 1.40 -6.21
N PHE A 164 -16.72 1.42 -6.55
CA PHE A 164 -16.22 1.72 -7.90
C PHE A 164 -15.47 0.50 -8.42
N LYS A 165 -15.78 0.08 -9.64
CA LYS A 165 -15.10 -1.00 -10.34
C LYS A 165 -14.48 -0.48 -11.63
N LYS A 166 -13.27 -0.97 -11.95
CA LYS A 166 -12.64 -0.68 -13.23
C LYS A 166 -13.24 -1.60 -14.30
N GLU A 167 -13.90 -1.00 -15.29
CA GLU A 167 -14.42 -1.68 -16.47
C GLU A 167 -13.71 -1.12 -17.71
N LYS A 168 -12.83 -1.93 -18.30
CA LYS A 168 -11.90 -1.49 -19.34
C LYS A 168 -11.10 -0.27 -18.85
N GLU A 169 -11.27 0.90 -19.50
CA GLU A 169 -10.55 2.14 -19.16
C GLU A 169 -11.39 3.11 -18.28
N ARG A 170 -12.54 2.68 -17.76
CA ARG A 170 -13.43 3.55 -16.98
C ARG A 170 -13.73 2.99 -15.60
N TRP A 171 -13.91 3.88 -14.66
CA TRP A 171 -14.40 3.56 -13.32
C TRP A 171 -15.91 3.76 -13.27
N ILE A 172 -16.63 2.68 -13.02
CA ILE A 172 -18.09 2.67 -12.86
C ILE A 172 -18.41 2.58 -11.39
N GLY A 173 -19.17 3.54 -10.88
CA GLY A 173 -19.54 3.64 -9.47
C GLY A 173 -21.00 3.38 -9.22
N GLU A 174 -21.32 2.91 -8.02
CA GLU A 174 -22.68 2.76 -7.51
C GLU A 174 -22.72 3.01 -6.00
N PHE A 175 -23.84 3.54 -5.49
CA PHE A 175 -24.05 3.59 -4.05
C PHE A 175 -24.43 2.21 -3.51
N ARG A 176 -24.00 1.94 -2.29
CA ARG A 176 -24.31 0.70 -1.54
C ARG A 176 -24.97 1.03 -0.20
N THR A 177 -25.70 0.09 0.32
CA THR A 177 -26.19 0.18 1.71
C THR A 177 -24.98 0.18 2.64
N PRO A 178 -24.88 1.11 3.58
CA PRO A 178 -23.79 1.21 4.55
C PRO A 178 -23.67 -0.01 5.44
#